data_4d5212ae4ecd64474379418a00f18fc8
#
_entry.id   4d5212ae4ecd64474379418a00f18fc8
#
_cell.length_a   1.000
_cell.length_b   1.000
_cell.length_c   1.000
_cell.angle_alpha   90.00
_cell.angle_beta   90.00
_cell.angle_gamma   90.00
#
_symmetry.space_group_name_H-M   'P 1'
#
loop_
_entity.id
_entity.type
_entity.pdbx_description
1 polymer ?
#
loop_
_entity_poly.entity_id
_entity_poly.type
_entity_poly.pdbx_seq_one_letter_code
_entity_poly.pdbx_strand_id
1 'polypeptide(L)'
;MLNGKSKERNVPEPKLIARMAGRREDKMTELTNTQALKEKLTEAGVKYAIASYVDIHGVTKGKFVPVAHLGQMMEGSELYTGAALDGVPQDISDDEVAAMPDPDGLAICPWNRQLAWFPGNLFLSGEPFEACSRNILRRQLSNAADMGYRFNLGIETEFFLFRDTEDGGFAPLSDRDNLGKPCYDPRTLMDNLPIMDELVDAMNELGWDVYSFDHEDANGQFETDFKYADALTMSDRLVFFRMMANEIARKHGAFASFMPKPFADRTGSGAHYNMSLADLKTGENLFEPRGDDLHNCGISKIAYHFTAGVLKHGAAISAVIAPTVNSYKRLVRQGSMSGSTWAPVFMCYGSNNRTNMIRIPGMGGRIECRAADIACNPYLGSALILAAGLEGIREGLDAGAPHHENMYNYSDAEIAEQGIEYLPRNLGEAVEAFEADPLAKEVFGDAMFSSFVEYKKGEWESYQNHVSSWEVDRYLKMF
;
A
#
# COMPACT_ATOMS: atom_id res chain seq x y z
N MET A 1 55.79 -50.82 27.90
CA MET A 1 55.37 -49.54 28.50
C MET A 1 54.36 -48.91 27.59
N LEU A 2 53.07 -49.11 27.91
CA LEU A 2 51.91 -48.60 27.15
C LEU A 2 51.39 -47.35 27.87
N ASN A 3 51.59 -46.19 27.31
CA ASN A 3 51.01 -44.93 27.78
C ASN A 3 49.56 -44.75 27.22
N GLY A 4 48.57 -44.99 28.10
CA GLY A 4 47.18 -44.66 27.86
C GLY A 4 46.96 -43.15 28.01
N LYS A 5 46.64 -42.48 26.94
CA LYS A 5 46.06 -41.12 26.99
C LYS A 5 44.56 -41.22 27.20
N SER A 6 44.09 -40.79 28.37
CA SER A 6 42.66 -40.58 28.66
C SER A 6 42.14 -39.45 27.80
N LYS A 7 41.10 -39.69 26.97
CA LYS A 7 40.32 -38.67 26.28
C LYS A 7 39.45 -37.95 27.32
N GLU A 8 39.82 -36.72 27.67
CA GLU A 8 38.92 -35.79 28.35
C GLU A 8 37.71 -35.55 27.49
N ARG A 9 36.51 -35.81 28.03
CA ARG A 9 35.26 -35.41 27.39
C ARG A 9 35.14 -33.90 27.53
N ASN A 10 35.16 -33.18 26.43
CA ASN A 10 34.82 -31.76 26.40
C ASN A 10 33.37 -31.61 26.88
N VAL A 11 33.17 -31.05 28.05
CA VAL A 11 31.89 -30.61 28.59
C VAL A 11 31.64 -29.22 27.95
N PRO A 12 30.53 -28.98 27.23
CA PRO A 12 30.27 -27.68 26.64
C PRO A 12 30.17 -26.60 27.71
N GLU A 13 30.66 -25.39 27.40
CA GLU A 13 30.60 -24.25 28.32
C GLU A 13 29.15 -23.94 28.76
N PRO A 14 28.92 -23.51 30.01
CA PRO A 14 27.59 -23.24 30.56
C PRO A 14 26.76 -22.24 29.74
N LYS A 15 27.41 -21.29 29.05
CA LYS A 15 26.77 -20.32 28.14
C LYS A 15 26.20 -20.95 26.84
N LEU A 16 26.80 -22.02 26.36
CA LEU A 16 26.33 -22.76 25.20
C LEU A 16 25.10 -23.60 25.53
N ILE A 17 25.09 -24.21 26.73
CA ILE A 17 23.97 -25.01 27.25
C ILE A 17 22.74 -24.11 27.50
N ALA A 18 22.93 -22.91 28.07
CA ALA A 18 21.85 -21.93 28.28
C ALA A 18 21.26 -21.40 26.93
N ARG A 19 22.12 -21.17 25.93
CA ARG A 19 21.66 -20.77 24.57
C ARG A 19 20.89 -21.89 23.84
N MET A 20 21.29 -23.15 24.06
CA MET A 20 20.58 -24.31 23.48
C MET A 20 19.27 -24.59 24.21
N ALA A 21 19.20 -24.36 25.54
CA ALA A 21 17.97 -24.48 26.33
C ALA A 21 16.96 -23.39 25.95
N GLY A 22 17.36 -22.12 25.84
CA GLY A 22 16.49 -21.02 25.38
C GLY A 22 15.92 -21.28 23.99
N ARG A 23 16.75 -21.68 23.01
CA ARG A 23 16.27 -22.06 21.67
C ARG A 23 15.32 -23.27 21.68
N ARG A 24 15.41 -24.18 22.61
CA ARG A 24 14.47 -25.32 22.77
C ARG A 24 13.15 -24.88 23.38
N GLU A 25 13.17 -23.98 24.36
CA GLU A 25 11.95 -23.42 24.97
C GLU A 25 11.18 -22.54 23.95
N ASP A 26 11.87 -21.69 23.20
CA ASP A 26 11.28 -20.89 22.13
C ASP A 26 10.62 -21.77 21.06
N LYS A 27 11.33 -22.82 20.59
CA LYS A 27 10.80 -23.74 19.58
C LYS A 27 9.63 -24.59 20.12
N MET A 28 9.61 -24.97 21.38
CA MET A 28 8.46 -25.65 21.98
C MET A 28 7.27 -24.75 22.14
N THR A 29 7.45 -23.47 22.44
CA THR A 29 6.39 -22.46 22.53
C THR A 29 5.79 -22.21 21.15
N GLU A 30 6.60 -22.04 20.10
CA GLU A 30 6.15 -21.88 18.71
C GLU A 30 5.35 -23.10 18.23
N LEU A 31 5.83 -24.33 18.48
CA LEU A 31 5.10 -25.54 18.12
C LEU A 31 3.75 -25.65 18.83
N THR A 32 3.69 -25.26 20.12
CA THR A 32 2.43 -25.25 20.88
C THR A 32 1.45 -24.22 20.33
N ASN A 33 1.93 -23.03 19.97
CA ASN A 33 1.12 -21.97 19.37
C ASN A 33 0.60 -22.38 17.99
N THR A 34 1.43 -23.00 17.15
CA THR A 34 1.02 -23.48 15.82
C THR A 34 -0.01 -24.61 15.90
N GLN A 35 0.13 -25.53 16.86
CA GLN A 35 -0.86 -26.59 17.08
C GLN A 35 -2.21 -26.02 17.55
N ALA A 36 -2.21 -25.07 18.48
CA ALA A 36 -3.42 -24.39 18.95
C ALA A 36 -4.09 -23.60 17.79
N LEU A 37 -3.29 -22.93 16.93
CA LEU A 37 -3.78 -22.26 15.74
C LEU A 37 -4.44 -23.23 14.77
N LYS A 38 -3.81 -24.37 14.51
CA LYS A 38 -4.37 -25.43 13.66
C LYS A 38 -5.71 -25.96 14.18
N GLU A 39 -5.82 -26.18 15.48
CA GLU A 39 -7.07 -26.62 16.13
C GLU A 39 -8.17 -25.55 15.96
N LYS A 40 -7.85 -24.28 16.25
CA LYS A 40 -8.77 -23.14 16.06
C LYS A 40 -9.28 -23.03 14.61
N LEU A 41 -8.40 -23.13 13.63
CA LEU A 41 -8.78 -23.08 12.21
C LEU A 41 -9.64 -24.27 11.81
N THR A 42 -9.31 -25.47 12.31
CA THR A 42 -10.10 -26.69 12.04
C THR A 42 -11.51 -26.58 12.63
N GLU A 43 -11.64 -26.11 13.87
CA GLU A 43 -12.92 -25.86 14.54
C GLU A 43 -13.76 -24.81 13.82
N ALA A 44 -13.10 -23.78 13.24
CA ALA A 44 -13.76 -22.77 12.41
C ALA A 44 -14.15 -23.27 11.00
N GLY A 45 -13.83 -24.53 10.65
CA GLY A 45 -14.20 -25.14 9.37
C GLY A 45 -13.23 -24.79 8.21
N VAL A 46 -12.08 -24.20 8.51
CA VAL A 46 -11.05 -23.89 7.51
C VAL A 46 -10.43 -25.17 6.98
N LYS A 47 -10.36 -25.30 5.67
CA LYS A 47 -9.73 -26.43 4.96
C LYS A 47 -8.35 -26.10 4.45
N TYR A 48 -8.15 -24.86 3.99
CA TYR A 48 -6.90 -24.43 3.38
C TYR A 48 -6.42 -23.11 3.98
N ALA A 49 -5.15 -23.06 4.29
CA ALA A 49 -4.41 -21.84 4.59
C ALA A 49 -3.73 -21.35 3.32
N ILE A 50 -3.70 -20.04 3.11
CA ILE A 50 -3.02 -19.40 1.99
C ILE A 50 -1.71 -18.83 2.51
N ALA A 51 -0.58 -19.45 2.14
CA ALA A 51 0.74 -18.89 2.34
C ALA A 51 0.95 -17.84 1.26
N SER A 52 0.90 -16.55 1.62
CA SER A 52 0.93 -15.48 0.64
C SER A 52 2.07 -14.49 0.86
N TYR A 53 2.38 -13.77 -0.19
CA TYR A 53 3.19 -12.55 -0.19
C TYR A 53 2.65 -11.66 -1.31
N VAL A 54 3.20 -10.46 -1.51
CA VAL A 54 2.82 -9.58 -2.60
C VAL A 54 4.00 -9.32 -3.54
N ASP A 55 3.70 -9.22 -4.83
CA ASP A 55 4.66 -8.83 -5.85
C ASP A 55 4.95 -7.31 -5.82
N ILE A 56 5.71 -6.82 -6.79
CA ILE A 56 6.04 -5.39 -6.91
C ILE A 56 4.81 -4.49 -7.05
N HIS A 57 3.71 -5.01 -7.58
CA HIS A 57 2.46 -4.29 -7.78
C HIS A 57 1.56 -4.28 -6.54
N GLY A 58 1.94 -4.96 -5.45
CA GLY A 58 1.06 -5.16 -4.31
C GLY A 58 -0.05 -6.18 -4.58
N VAL A 59 0.12 -7.05 -5.58
CA VAL A 59 -0.82 -8.13 -5.90
C VAL A 59 -0.46 -9.38 -5.13
N THR A 60 -1.47 -9.96 -4.47
CA THR A 60 -1.28 -11.18 -3.68
C THR A 60 -0.91 -12.38 -4.58
N LYS A 61 0.17 -13.04 -4.23
CA LYS A 61 0.59 -14.34 -4.73
C LYS A 61 0.53 -15.34 -3.58
N GLY A 62 0.19 -16.60 -3.84
CA GLY A 62 0.10 -17.56 -2.75
C GLY A 62 -0.12 -18.99 -3.19
N LYS A 63 0.19 -19.91 -2.28
CA LYS A 63 -0.12 -21.33 -2.39
C LYS A 63 -1.17 -21.72 -1.37
N PHE A 64 -2.07 -22.62 -1.76
CA PHE A 64 -3.10 -23.16 -0.88
C PHE A 64 -2.57 -24.42 -0.20
N VAL A 65 -2.49 -24.40 1.10
CA VAL A 65 -1.97 -25.48 1.94
C VAL A 65 -3.10 -26.08 2.77
N PRO A 66 -3.37 -27.41 2.69
CA PRO A 66 -4.32 -28.03 3.60
C PRO A 66 -3.97 -27.77 5.06
N VAL A 67 -4.93 -27.41 5.91
CA VAL A 67 -4.72 -27.09 7.33
C VAL A 67 -3.99 -28.22 8.06
N ALA A 68 -4.12 -29.47 7.59
CA ALA A 68 -3.34 -30.60 8.11
C ALA A 68 -1.81 -30.36 8.11
N HIS A 69 -1.31 -29.57 7.13
CA HIS A 69 0.10 -29.23 6.93
C HIS A 69 0.47 -27.82 7.42
N LEU A 70 -0.40 -27.15 8.18
CA LEU A 70 -0.18 -25.79 8.66
C LEU A 70 1.18 -25.64 9.38
N GLY A 71 1.61 -26.64 10.15
CA GLY A 71 2.90 -26.61 10.85
C GLY A 71 4.09 -26.40 9.92
N GLN A 72 4.13 -27.14 8.81
CA GLN A 72 5.19 -27.02 7.81
C GLN A 72 5.13 -25.66 7.10
N MET A 73 3.91 -25.21 6.75
CA MET A 73 3.68 -23.89 6.14
C MET A 73 4.22 -22.76 7.04
N MET A 74 3.96 -22.82 8.36
CA MET A 74 4.45 -21.82 9.30
C MET A 74 5.98 -21.83 9.47
N GLU A 75 6.63 -22.94 9.12
CA GLU A 75 8.09 -23.08 9.06
C GLU A 75 8.68 -22.68 7.70
N GLY A 76 7.88 -22.16 6.76
CA GLY A 76 8.34 -21.70 5.44
C GLY A 76 8.50 -22.79 4.40
N SER A 77 7.68 -23.87 4.45
CA SER A 77 7.74 -24.94 3.44
C SER A 77 7.30 -24.50 2.05
N GLU A 78 6.62 -23.36 1.95
CA GLU A 78 6.10 -22.87 0.67
C GLU A 78 7.14 -22.00 -0.03
N LEU A 79 7.79 -22.61 -1.03
CA LEU A 79 8.84 -22.01 -1.83
C LEU A 79 8.30 -21.43 -3.12
N TYR A 80 8.87 -20.33 -3.58
CA TYR A 80 8.48 -19.61 -4.80
C TYR A 80 9.72 -19.34 -5.66
N THR A 81 9.60 -19.60 -6.95
CA THR A 81 10.62 -19.23 -7.94
C THR A 81 10.50 -17.74 -8.24
N GLY A 82 11.45 -16.94 -7.79
CA GLY A 82 11.40 -15.48 -7.95
C GLY A 82 11.39 -15.02 -9.41
N ALA A 83 12.10 -15.71 -10.30
CA ALA A 83 12.10 -15.42 -11.73
C ALA A 83 10.72 -15.55 -12.41
N ALA A 84 9.74 -16.18 -11.77
CA ALA A 84 8.36 -16.23 -12.25
C ALA A 84 7.49 -15.05 -11.83
N LEU A 85 8.06 -14.07 -11.14
CA LEU A 85 7.36 -12.98 -10.48
C LEU A 85 7.89 -11.62 -10.94
N ASP A 86 6.97 -10.70 -11.18
CA ASP A 86 7.34 -9.35 -11.59
C ASP A 86 8.13 -8.64 -10.49
N GLY A 87 9.26 -8.05 -10.87
CA GLY A 87 10.08 -7.22 -10.01
C GLY A 87 10.84 -7.97 -8.90
N VAL A 88 10.92 -9.29 -8.94
CA VAL A 88 11.78 -10.06 -8.06
C VAL A 88 13.15 -10.25 -8.75
N PRO A 89 14.24 -9.76 -8.14
CA PRO A 89 15.58 -9.76 -8.75
C PRO A 89 16.24 -11.14 -8.63
N GLN A 90 15.67 -12.14 -9.29
CA GLN A 90 16.19 -13.51 -9.33
C GLN A 90 16.18 -14.08 -10.75
N ASP A 91 17.18 -14.89 -11.08
CA ASP A 91 17.24 -15.70 -12.29
C ASP A 91 16.58 -17.07 -12.04
N ILE A 92 16.30 -17.79 -13.14
CA ILE A 92 15.72 -19.15 -13.13
C ILE A 92 16.61 -20.19 -12.43
N SER A 93 17.89 -19.89 -12.26
CA SER A 93 18.87 -20.73 -11.58
C SER A 93 19.09 -20.40 -10.11
N ASP A 94 18.47 -19.34 -9.61
CA ASP A 94 18.62 -18.93 -8.20
C ASP A 94 17.78 -19.82 -7.27
N ASP A 95 18.19 -19.86 -6.00
CA ASP A 95 17.44 -20.55 -4.94
C ASP A 95 16.04 -19.93 -4.79
N GLU A 96 15.05 -20.78 -4.54
CA GLU A 96 13.67 -20.34 -4.29
C GLU A 96 13.55 -19.52 -2.99
N VAL A 97 12.67 -18.54 -2.99
CA VAL A 97 12.30 -17.77 -1.79
C VAL A 97 11.20 -18.47 -1.01
N ALA A 98 11.31 -18.53 0.31
CA ALA A 98 10.32 -19.11 1.20
C ALA A 98 9.34 -18.00 1.67
N ALA A 99 8.03 -18.25 1.61
CA ALA A 99 7.05 -17.39 2.28
C ALA A 99 6.89 -17.85 3.74
N MET A 100 7.22 -16.98 4.67
CA MET A 100 7.01 -17.15 6.10
C MET A 100 5.73 -16.44 6.52
N PRO A 101 4.63 -17.16 6.80
CA PRO A 101 3.36 -16.56 7.21
C PRO A 101 3.48 -15.80 8.51
N ASP A 102 2.80 -14.65 8.60
CA ASP A 102 2.69 -13.89 9.83
C ASP A 102 1.34 -14.21 10.51
N PRO A 103 1.32 -14.88 11.67
CA PRO A 103 0.08 -15.25 12.34
C PRO A 103 -0.71 -14.04 12.86
N ASP A 104 -0.05 -12.90 13.11
CA ASP A 104 -0.71 -11.69 13.60
C ASP A 104 -1.60 -11.03 12.53
N GLY A 105 -1.33 -11.30 11.26
CA GLY A 105 -2.13 -10.84 10.13
C GLY A 105 -3.17 -11.85 9.62
N LEU A 106 -3.38 -12.97 10.32
CA LEU A 106 -4.34 -14.00 9.92
C LEU A 106 -5.75 -13.45 9.73
N ALA A 107 -6.36 -13.74 8.58
CA ALA A 107 -7.77 -13.51 8.30
C ALA A 107 -8.45 -14.78 7.77
N ILE A 108 -9.54 -15.23 8.42
CA ILE A 108 -10.45 -16.21 7.82
C ILE A 108 -11.28 -15.45 6.78
N CYS A 109 -11.29 -15.91 5.52
CA CYS A 109 -11.95 -15.21 4.42
C CYS A 109 -13.46 -15.15 4.63
N PRO A 110 -14.08 -13.97 4.85
CA PRO A 110 -15.53 -13.89 5.13
C PRO A 110 -16.39 -14.41 3.98
N TRP A 111 -15.94 -14.21 2.73
CA TRP A 111 -16.63 -14.71 1.53
C TRP A 111 -16.49 -16.21 1.30
N ASN A 112 -15.53 -16.87 1.96
CA ASN A 112 -15.32 -18.32 1.89
C ASN A 112 -14.64 -18.84 3.15
N ARG A 113 -15.41 -19.25 4.15
CA ARG A 113 -14.96 -19.72 5.46
C ARG A 113 -14.01 -20.92 5.43
N GLN A 114 -13.90 -21.60 4.29
CA GLN A 114 -12.95 -22.71 4.15
C GLN A 114 -11.51 -22.26 3.93
N LEU A 115 -11.29 -20.94 3.77
CA LEU A 115 -10.00 -20.33 3.50
C LEU A 115 -9.55 -19.45 4.66
N ALA A 116 -8.27 -19.54 5.02
CA ALA A 116 -7.58 -18.61 5.88
C ALA A 116 -6.38 -18.00 5.15
N TRP A 117 -6.30 -16.69 5.12
CA TRP A 117 -5.20 -15.95 4.51
C TRP A 117 -4.19 -15.52 5.56
N PHE A 118 -2.90 -15.63 5.22
CA PHE A 118 -1.78 -15.16 6.02
C PHE A 118 -0.92 -14.23 5.16
N PRO A 119 -0.70 -12.96 5.57
CA PRO A 119 0.34 -12.15 4.96
C PRO A 119 1.69 -12.79 5.27
N GLY A 120 2.58 -12.82 4.29
CA GLY A 120 3.88 -13.46 4.43
C GLY A 120 5.05 -12.52 4.20
N ASN A 121 6.15 -12.86 4.82
CA ASN A 121 7.45 -12.26 4.59
C ASN A 121 8.29 -13.25 3.76
N LEU A 122 9.01 -12.77 2.76
CA LEU A 122 9.91 -13.64 2.00
C LEU A 122 11.26 -13.77 2.69
N PHE A 123 11.79 -15.00 2.64
CA PHE A 123 13.12 -15.36 3.15
C PHE A 123 13.89 -16.10 2.05
N LEU A 124 15.18 -15.86 1.99
CA LEU A 124 16.11 -16.59 1.13
C LEU A 124 17.20 -17.21 2.01
N SER A 125 17.41 -18.53 1.91
CA SER A 125 18.40 -19.26 2.70
C SER A 125 18.32 -19.00 4.22
N GLY A 126 17.11 -18.77 4.74
CA GLY A 126 16.83 -18.52 6.16
C GLY A 126 16.99 -17.07 6.63
N GLU A 127 17.40 -16.15 5.75
CA GLU A 127 17.49 -14.72 6.02
C GLU A 127 16.34 -13.95 5.36
N PRO A 128 15.88 -12.82 5.94
CA PRO A 128 14.86 -11.98 5.32
C PRO A 128 15.29 -11.54 3.92
N PHE A 129 14.46 -11.84 2.91
CA PHE A 129 14.75 -11.46 1.54
C PHE A 129 14.65 -9.94 1.36
N GLU A 130 15.71 -9.32 0.86
CA GLU A 130 15.83 -7.86 0.73
C GLU A 130 14.75 -7.27 -0.16
N ALA A 131 14.42 -7.94 -1.28
CA ALA A 131 13.43 -7.49 -2.25
C ALA A 131 11.98 -7.91 -1.89
N CYS A 132 11.68 -8.13 -0.62
CA CYS A 132 10.32 -8.33 -0.14
C CYS A 132 9.71 -7.00 0.33
N SER A 133 8.64 -6.54 -0.32
CA SER A 133 7.99 -5.26 0.00
C SER A 133 7.55 -5.17 1.47
N ARG A 134 7.01 -6.25 2.05
CA ARG A 134 6.60 -6.29 3.46
C ARG A 134 7.82 -6.22 4.42
N ASN A 135 8.96 -6.85 4.07
CA ASN A 135 10.20 -6.73 4.84
C ASN A 135 10.78 -5.31 4.77
N ILE A 136 10.65 -4.64 3.61
CA ILE A 136 11.07 -3.24 3.44
C ILE A 136 10.29 -2.34 4.40
N LEU A 137 8.96 -2.47 4.46
CA LEU A 137 8.16 -1.70 5.41
C LEU A 137 8.55 -2.01 6.86
N ARG A 138 8.71 -3.28 7.22
CA ARG A 138 9.12 -3.68 8.58
C ARG A 138 10.44 -3.05 9.02
N ARG A 139 11.42 -2.93 8.11
CA ARG A 139 12.68 -2.21 8.41
C ARG A 139 12.42 -0.75 8.75
N GLN A 140 11.59 -0.06 7.97
CA GLN A 140 11.30 1.36 8.23
C GLN A 140 10.48 1.56 9.50
N LEU A 141 9.56 0.64 9.82
CA LEU A 141 8.84 0.67 11.10
C LEU A 141 9.77 0.45 12.29
N SER A 142 10.79 -0.41 12.15
CA SER A 142 11.85 -0.57 13.16
C SER A 142 12.64 0.72 13.34
N ASN A 143 13.03 1.39 12.26
CA ASN A 143 13.73 2.67 12.31
C ASN A 143 12.88 3.75 13.03
N ALA A 144 11.57 3.77 12.78
CA ALA A 144 10.65 4.67 13.50
C ALA A 144 10.56 4.33 14.99
N ALA A 145 10.50 3.04 15.33
CA ALA A 145 10.46 2.57 16.71
C ALA A 145 11.74 2.91 17.49
N ASP A 146 12.91 2.82 16.86
CA ASP A 146 14.20 3.23 17.43
C ASP A 146 14.23 4.75 17.74
N MET A 147 13.48 5.55 16.98
CA MET A 147 13.27 6.98 17.25
C MET A 147 12.14 7.24 18.28
N GLY A 148 11.48 6.19 18.78
CA GLY A 148 10.39 6.29 19.74
C GLY A 148 9.01 6.53 19.11
N TYR A 149 8.83 6.26 17.81
CA TYR A 149 7.60 6.51 17.09
C TYR A 149 6.90 5.23 16.64
N ARG A 150 5.56 5.27 16.62
CA ARG A 150 4.70 4.33 15.91
C ARG A 150 4.04 5.06 14.74
N PHE A 151 4.13 4.50 13.55
CA PHE A 151 3.49 5.05 12.36
C PHE A 151 2.07 4.50 12.23
N ASN A 152 1.07 5.38 12.30
CA ASN A 152 -0.33 5.08 12.09
C ASN A 152 -0.74 5.49 10.68
N LEU A 153 -1.57 4.67 10.05
CA LEU A 153 -2.02 4.84 8.67
C LEU A 153 -3.51 4.51 8.55
N GLY A 154 -4.26 5.39 7.90
CA GLY A 154 -5.60 5.12 7.36
C GLY A 154 -5.52 5.26 5.85
N ILE A 155 -6.13 4.36 5.12
CA ILE A 155 -6.20 4.43 3.65
C ILE A 155 -7.67 4.48 3.25
N GLU A 156 -8.07 5.56 2.58
CA GLU A 156 -9.37 5.67 1.91
C GLU A 156 -9.33 4.77 0.68
N THR A 157 -10.32 3.90 0.53
CA THR A 157 -10.31 2.87 -0.52
C THR A 157 -11.33 3.18 -1.59
N GLU A 158 -10.92 3.94 -2.62
CA GLU A 158 -11.75 4.21 -3.79
C GLU A 158 -11.60 3.10 -4.83
N PHE A 159 -12.69 2.59 -5.37
CA PHE A 159 -12.68 1.53 -6.38
C PHE A 159 -13.94 1.59 -7.24
N PHE A 160 -13.91 0.85 -8.37
CA PHE A 160 -15.05 0.77 -9.26
C PHE A 160 -15.73 -0.60 -9.18
N LEU A 161 -17.05 -0.62 -9.30
CA LEU A 161 -17.85 -1.82 -9.53
C LEU A 161 -18.43 -1.79 -10.94
N PHE A 162 -18.03 -2.78 -11.74
CA PHE A 162 -18.41 -2.90 -13.13
C PHE A 162 -19.07 -4.24 -13.43
N ARG A 163 -19.82 -4.26 -14.52
CA ARG A 163 -20.25 -5.47 -15.21
C ARG A 163 -19.66 -5.52 -16.62
N ASP A 164 -19.44 -6.72 -17.12
CA ASP A 164 -19.12 -6.91 -18.52
C ASP A 164 -20.31 -6.55 -19.41
N THR A 165 -20.05 -6.04 -20.61
CA THR A 165 -21.04 -5.76 -21.62
C THR A 165 -20.96 -6.73 -22.78
N GLU A 166 -22.06 -6.92 -23.54
CA GLU A 166 -22.16 -7.91 -24.64
C GLU A 166 -21.15 -7.63 -25.77
N ASP A 167 -20.71 -6.40 -25.94
CA ASP A 167 -19.71 -5.97 -26.92
C ASP A 167 -18.27 -6.17 -26.45
N GLY A 168 -18.08 -6.77 -25.28
CA GLY A 168 -16.75 -7.03 -24.69
C GLY A 168 -16.13 -5.84 -23.97
N GLY A 169 -16.94 -4.79 -23.71
CA GLY A 169 -16.57 -3.65 -22.85
C GLY A 169 -16.99 -3.85 -21.40
N PHE A 170 -17.06 -2.74 -20.68
CA PHE A 170 -17.53 -2.70 -19.30
C PHE A 170 -18.42 -1.47 -19.05
N ALA A 171 -19.28 -1.56 -18.04
CA ALA A 171 -20.16 -0.48 -17.63
C ALA A 171 -20.36 -0.47 -16.12
N PRO A 172 -20.74 0.67 -15.52
CA PRO A 172 -21.23 0.71 -14.14
C PRO A 172 -22.32 -0.34 -13.91
N LEU A 173 -22.37 -0.89 -12.71
CA LEU A 173 -23.33 -1.95 -12.40
C LEU A 173 -24.78 -1.47 -12.42
N SER A 174 -25.03 -0.21 -12.00
CA SER A 174 -26.35 0.42 -12.07
C SER A 174 -26.55 1.18 -13.39
N ASP A 175 -27.62 0.86 -14.12
CA ASP A 175 -28.01 1.59 -15.33
C ASP A 175 -28.49 3.03 -15.03
N ARG A 176 -28.83 3.34 -13.77
CA ARG A 176 -29.21 4.69 -13.32
C ARG A 176 -28.01 5.57 -12.99
N ASP A 177 -26.82 5.01 -12.96
CA ASP A 177 -25.58 5.72 -12.67
C ASP A 177 -25.08 6.45 -13.92
N ASN A 178 -25.76 7.54 -14.28
CA ASN A 178 -25.55 8.29 -15.51
C ASN A 178 -25.52 9.80 -15.33
N LEU A 179 -25.42 10.30 -14.09
CA LEU A 179 -25.33 11.73 -13.82
C LEU A 179 -23.94 12.26 -14.16
N GLY A 180 -23.86 13.51 -14.58
CA GLY A 180 -22.59 14.22 -14.78
C GLY A 180 -21.85 14.57 -13.49
N LYS A 181 -22.56 14.57 -12.36
CA LYS A 181 -22.02 14.72 -11.00
C LYS A 181 -22.72 13.71 -10.07
N PRO A 182 -22.27 12.45 -10.05
CA PRO A 182 -22.93 11.37 -9.34
C PRO A 182 -22.58 11.29 -7.86
N CYS A 183 -21.58 12.03 -7.40
CA CYS A 183 -21.06 11.96 -6.04
C CYS A 183 -22.17 12.07 -4.98
N TYR A 184 -22.16 11.15 -4.01
CA TYR A 184 -23.14 11.07 -2.91
C TYR A 184 -24.57 10.75 -3.35
N ASP A 185 -24.80 10.18 -4.55
CA ASP A 185 -26.14 9.81 -5.01
C ASP A 185 -26.63 8.52 -4.32
N PRO A 186 -27.59 8.60 -3.37
CA PRO A 186 -28.06 7.43 -2.64
C PRO A 186 -28.86 6.45 -3.52
N ARG A 187 -29.35 6.86 -4.70
CA ARG A 187 -30.14 5.99 -5.60
C ARG A 187 -29.24 4.92 -6.22
N THR A 188 -28.08 5.33 -6.72
CA THR A 188 -27.11 4.41 -7.32
C THR A 188 -26.40 3.59 -6.24
N LEU A 189 -26.20 4.17 -5.05
CA LEU A 189 -25.69 3.43 -3.89
C LEU A 189 -26.66 2.32 -3.47
N MET A 190 -27.97 2.60 -3.45
CA MET A 190 -28.99 1.58 -3.15
C MET A 190 -29.05 0.45 -4.18
N ASP A 191 -28.77 0.73 -5.47
CA ASP A 191 -28.70 -0.32 -6.49
C ASP A 191 -27.51 -1.28 -6.29
N ASN A 192 -26.41 -0.76 -5.72
CA ASN A 192 -25.20 -1.52 -5.42
C ASN A 192 -25.15 -2.05 -3.97
N LEU A 193 -26.20 -1.75 -3.18
CA LEU A 193 -26.25 -2.10 -1.75
C LEU A 193 -25.99 -3.60 -1.47
N PRO A 194 -26.48 -4.57 -2.28
CA PRO A 194 -26.18 -5.98 -2.00
C PRO A 194 -24.71 -6.34 -1.98
N ILE A 195 -23.87 -5.68 -2.79
CA ILE A 195 -22.40 -5.87 -2.80
C ILE A 195 -21.78 -5.10 -1.65
N MET A 196 -22.17 -3.84 -1.47
CA MET A 196 -21.61 -2.96 -0.44
C MET A 196 -21.92 -3.47 0.96
N ASP A 197 -23.13 -3.98 1.20
CA ASP A 197 -23.55 -4.57 2.48
C ASP A 197 -22.73 -5.82 2.82
N GLU A 198 -22.57 -6.77 1.86
CA GLU A 198 -21.70 -7.94 2.06
C GLU A 198 -20.25 -7.54 2.31
N LEU A 199 -19.74 -6.51 1.62
CA LEU A 199 -18.38 -6.01 1.79
C LEU A 199 -18.19 -5.38 3.18
N VAL A 200 -19.09 -4.50 3.61
CA VAL A 200 -19.07 -3.85 4.92
C VAL A 200 -19.20 -4.87 6.05
N ASP A 201 -20.10 -5.83 5.92
CA ASP A 201 -20.23 -6.92 6.89
C ASP A 201 -18.95 -7.74 7.01
N ALA A 202 -18.31 -8.07 5.87
CA ALA A 202 -17.06 -8.79 5.84
C ALA A 202 -15.90 -7.99 6.50
N MET A 203 -15.81 -6.69 6.24
CA MET A 203 -14.83 -5.80 6.86
C MET A 203 -15.05 -5.68 8.37
N ASN A 204 -16.29 -5.53 8.81
CA ASN A 204 -16.65 -5.43 10.23
C ASN A 204 -16.43 -6.74 10.98
N GLU A 205 -16.68 -7.89 10.34
CA GLU A 205 -16.34 -9.20 10.91
C GLU A 205 -14.83 -9.33 11.17
N LEU A 206 -14.00 -8.75 10.30
CA LEU A 206 -12.54 -8.69 10.47
C LEU A 206 -12.09 -7.62 11.49
N GLY A 207 -13.04 -6.90 12.11
CA GLY A 207 -12.76 -5.87 13.11
C GLY A 207 -12.19 -4.57 12.52
N TRP A 208 -12.51 -4.26 11.25
CA TRP A 208 -11.98 -3.05 10.61
C TRP A 208 -12.75 -1.79 10.99
N ASP A 209 -13.96 -1.91 11.55
CA ASP A 209 -14.76 -0.79 12.04
C ASP A 209 -15.06 0.24 10.93
N VAL A 210 -15.88 -0.20 9.94
CA VAL A 210 -16.33 0.66 8.84
C VAL A 210 -17.32 1.67 9.37
N TYR A 211 -17.05 2.97 9.15
CA TYR A 211 -17.88 4.06 9.64
C TYR A 211 -18.57 4.86 8.53
N SER A 212 -18.15 4.71 7.27
CA SER A 212 -18.76 5.33 6.10
C SER A 212 -18.50 4.52 4.84
N PHE A 213 -19.42 4.59 3.90
CA PHE A 213 -19.23 4.22 2.52
C PHE A 213 -20.17 5.07 1.64
N ASP A 214 -19.72 5.44 0.47
CA ASP A 214 -20.48 6.29 -0.41
C ASP A 214 -20.22 6.05 -1.91
N HIS A 215 -21.00 6.74 -2.74
CA HIS A 215 -20.78 6.84 -4.17
C HIS A 215 -19.88 8.02 -4.47
N GLU A 216 -18.76 7.76 -5.11
CA GLU A 216 -17.76 8.75 -5.48
C GLU A 216 -18.10 9.51 -6.78
N ASP A 217 -17.19 10.40 -7.23
CA ASP A 217 -17.45 11.39 -8.30
C ASP A 217 -17.37 10.81 -9.73
N ALA A 218 -17.13 9.51 -9.89
CA ALA A 218 -17.23 8.82 -11.17
C ALA A 218 -18.34 7.77 -11.15
N ASN A 219 -19.04 7.60 -12.28
CA ASN A 219 -20.07 6.57 -12.39
C ASN A 219 -19.46 5.18 -12.16
N GLY A 220 -20.08 4.42 -11.26
CA GLY A 220 -19.60 3.11 -10.82
C GLY A 220 -18.48 3.14 -9.77
N GLN A 221 -18.13 4.32 -9.26
CA GLN A 221 -17.08 4.49 -8.25
C GLN A 221 -17.66 4.55 -6.83
N PHE A 222 -17.00 3.86 -5.91
CA PHE A 222 -17.38 3.78 -4.49
C PHE A 222 -16.14 3.98 -3.63
N GLU A 223 -16.39 4.47 -2.41
CA GLU A 223 -15.38 4.57 -1.36
C GLU A 223 -15.87 3.83 -0.10
N THR A 224 -14.94 3.24 0.63
CA THR A 224 -15.20 2.72 1.97
C THR A 224 -14.18 3.27 2.96
N ASP A 225 -14.71 3.84 4.06
CA ASP A 225 -13.93 4.40 5.14
C ASP A 225 -13.99 3.51 6.37
N PHE A 226 -12.83 3.15 6.90
CA PHE A 226 -12.72 2.32 8.08
C PHE A 226 -11.56 2.76 8.97
N LYS A 227 -11.58 2.30 10.21
CA LYS A 227 -10.64 2.76 11.23
C LYS A 227 -9.20 2.49 10.86
N TYR A 228 -8.36 3.52 11.03
CA TYR A 228 -6.91 3.43 10.86
C TYR A 228 -6.28 2.38 11.79
N ALA A 229 -5.11 1.91 11.43
CA ALA A 229 -4.29 0.99 12.21
C ALA A 229 -2.80 1.41 12.16
N ASP A 230 -1.91 0.61 12.75
CA ASP A 230 -0.50 0.72 12.41
C ASP A 230 -0.28 0.42 10.92
N ALA A 231 0.80 0.96 10.35
CA ALA A 231 0.98 0.93 8.91
C ALA A 231 1.19 -0.47 8.33
N LEU A 232 1.72 -1.44 9.08
CA LEU A 232 1.84 -2.82 8.62
C LEU A 232 0.47 -3.47 8.49
N THR A 233 -0.33 -3.38 9.55
CA THR A 233 -1.72 -3.87 9.57
C THR A 233 -2.57 -3.22 8.48
N MET A 234 -2.45 -1.90 8.26
CA MET A 234 -3.22 -1.21 7.23
C MET A 234 -2.78 -1.64 5.83
N SER A 235 -1.50 -1.85 5.60
CA SER A 235 -0.99 -2.36 4.32
C SER A 235 -1.47 -3.79 4.03
N ASP A 236 -1.47 -4.66 5.05
CA ASP A 236 -2.05 -6.01 4.97
C ASP A 236 -3.57 -5.93 4.64
N ARG A 237 -4.30 -5.01 5.29
CA ARG A 237 -5.75 -4.78 5.03
C ARG A 237 -6.02 -4.35 3.60
N LEU A 238 -5.25 -3.41 3.02
CA LEU A 238 -5.46 -2.97 1.64
C LEU A 238 -5.24 -4.10 0.63
N VAL A 239 -4.20 -4.90 0.83
CA VAL A 239 -3.93 -6.08 -0.01
C VAL A 239 -5.07 -7.09 0.07
N PHE A 240 -5.55 -7.37 1.29
CA PHE A 240 -6.67 -8.28 1.52
C PHE A 240 -8.00 -7.72 1.00
N PHE A 241 -8.23 -6.40 1.15
CA PHE A 241 -9.42 -5.70 0.65
C PHE A 241 -9.60 -5.89 -0.85
N ARG A 242 -8.52 -5.73 -1.64
CA ARG A 242 -8.60 -5.93 -3.10
C ARG A 242 -9.05 -7.34 -3.48
N MET A 243 -8.56 -8.36 -2.78
CA MET A 243 -8.97 -9.74 -2.98
C MET A 243 -10.43 -9.94 -2.56
N MET A 244 -10.81 -9.43 -1.39
CA MET A 244 -12.15 -9.53 -0.83
C MET A 244 -13.20 -8.87 -1.72
N ALA A 245 -12.98 -7.62 -2.13
CA ALA A 245 -13.90 -6.87 -2.98
C ALA A 245 -14.12 -7.56 -4.34
N ASN A 246 -13.05 -8.10 -4.97
CA ASN A 246 -13.16 -8.87 -6.20
C ASN A 246 -13.98 -10.15 -6.02
N GLU A 247 -13.75 -10.91 -4.96
CA GLU A 247 -14.47 -12.15 -4.72
C GLU A 247 -15.95 -11.93 -4.36
N ILE A 248 -16.24 -10.87 -3.59
CA ILE A 248 -17.62 -10.48 -3.30
C ILE A 248 -18.32 -9.98 -4.55
N ALA A 249 -17.72 -9.06 -5.32
CA ALA A 249 -18.31 -8.57 -6.57
C ALA A 249 -18.63 -9.72 -7.54
N ARG A 250 -17.71 -10.69 -7.69
CA ARG A 250 -17.90 -11.86 -8.55
C ARG A 250 -19.11 -12.71 -8.18
N LYS A 251 -19.45 -12.85 -6.90
CA LYS A 251 -20.67 -13.54 -6.46
C LYS A 251 -21.96 -12.88 -6.96
N HIS A 252 -21.91 -11.58 -7.17
CA HIS A 252 -23.02 -10.77 -7.65
C HIS A 252 -23.01 -10.52 -9.17
N GLY A 253 -22.14 -11.23 -9.92
CA GLY A 253 -22.03 -11.07 -11.38
C GLY A 253 -21.37 -9.76 -11.81
N ALA A 254 -20.55 -9.16 -10.93
CA ALA A 254 -19.80 -7.94 -11.15
C ALA A 254 -18.29 -8.21 -10.99
N PHE A 255 -17.47 -7.20 -11.26
CA PHE A 255 -16.06 -7.19 -10.88
C PHE A 255 -15.67 -5.85 -10.24
N ALA A 256 -14.77 -5.89 -9.25
CA ALA A 256 -14.17 -4.71 -8.68
C ALA A 256 -12.91 -4.34 -9.47
N SER A 257 -12.75 -3.06 -9.80
CA SER A 257 -11.56 -2.55 -10.49
C SER A 257 -10.81 -1.55 -9.61
N PHE A 258 -9.52 -1.79 -9.49
CA PHE A 258 -8.56 -0.93 -8.81
C PHE A 258 -7.65 -0.19 -9.82
N MET A 259 -8.12 -0.04 -11.05
CA MET A 259 -7.45 0.77 -12.07
C MET A 259 -7.54 2.25 -11.66
N PRO A 260 -6.42 3.01 -11.63
CA PRO A 260 -6.44 4.39 -11.15
C PRO A 260 -7.35 5.33 -11.94
N LYS A 261 -7.48 5.14 -13.25
CA LYS A 261 -8.26 5.99 -14.15
C LYS A 261 -8.89 5.18 -15.28
N PRO A 262 -10.04 4.49 -15.06
CA PRO A 262 -10.70 3.69 -16.09
C PRO A 262 -11.31 4.52 -17.23
N PHE A 263 -11.79 5.73 -16.91
CA PHE A 263 -12.43 6.63 -17.86
C PHE A 263 -11.63 7.92 -18.06
N ALA A 264 -11.50 8.38 -19.30
CA ALA A 264 -10.75 9.59 -19.62
C ALA A 264 -11.39 10.86 -19.03
N ASP A 265 -12.72 10.88 -18.96
CA ASP A 265 -13.55 12.05 -18.61
C ASP A 265 -14.24 11.94 -17.23
N ARG A 266 -13.81 11.04 -16.38
CA ARG A 266 -14.28 10.85 -14.99
C ARG A 266 -13.13 11.10 -14.01
N THR A 267 -13.43 11.21 -12.72
CA THR A 267 -12.41 11.14 -11.67
C THR A 267 -11.76 9.77 -11.65
N GLY A 268 -10.58 9.67 -11.04
CA GLY A 268 -9.87 8.41 -10.84
C GLY A 268 -9.89 8.00 -9.37
N SER A 269 -9.52 6.75 -9.08
CA SER A 269 -9.51 6.19 -7.74
C SER A 269 -8.22 6.48 -7.00
N GLY A 270 -8.34 7.23 -5.90
CA GLY A 270 -7.29 7.46 -4.93
C GLY A 270 -7.18 6.33 -3.91
N ALA A 271 -6.09 6.37 -3.19
CA ALA A 271 -5.88 5.65 -1.93
C ALA A 271 -5.25 6.65 -0.97
N HIS A 272 -6.02 7.64 -0.54
CA HIS A 272 -5.44 8.74 0.24
C HIS A 272 -4.87 8.23 1.55
N TYR A 273 -3.57 8.49 1.78
CA TYR A 273 -2.86 8.05 2.97
C TYR A 273 -3.04 9.08 4.08
N ASN A 274 -3.91 8.79 5.04
CA ASN A 274 -4.09 9.56 6.27
C ASN A 274 -3.08 9.08 7.31
N MET A 275 -2.15 9.94 7.71
CA MET A 275 -0.95 9.56 8.44
C MET A 275 -0.78 10.35 9.73
N SER A 276 -0.29 9.68 10.76
CA SER A 276 0.21 10.31 11.98
C SER A 276 1.31 9.48 12.63
N LEU A 277 2.14 10.14 13.45
CA LEU A 277 3.03 9.45 14.36
C LEU A 277 2.43 9.45 15.77
N ALA A 278 2.56 8.33 16.46
CA ALA A 278 2.27 8.26 17.89
C ALA A 278 3.55 7.98 18.67
N ASP A 279 3.60 8.50 19.90
CA ASP A 279 4.64 8.11 20.85
C ASP A 279 4.56 6.60 21.12
N LEU A 280 5.67 5.90 20.97
CA LEU A 280 5.71 4.44 21.05
C LEU A 280 5.32 3.89 22.43
N LYS A 281 5.55 4.66 23.50
CA LYS A 281 5.31 4.25 24.89
C LYS A 281 3.93 4.64 25.39
N THR A 282 3.49 5.87 25.07
CA THR A 282 2.22 6.41 25.59
C THR A 282 1.07 6.19 24.62
N GLY A 283 1.34 6.02 23.32
CA GLY A 283 0.33 5.96 22.27
C GLY A 283 -0.27 7.31 21.89
N GLU A 284 0.20 8.41 22.47
CA GLU A 284 -0.30 9.76 22.19
C GLU A 284 0.02 10.17 20.74
N ASN A 285 -0.94 10.80 20.07
CA ASN A 285 -0.74 11.33 18.72
C ASN A 285 0.21 12.54 18.78
N LEU A 286 1.36 12.43 18.12
CA LEU A 286 2.38 13.46 18.08
C LEU A 286 2.10 14.53 17.01
N PHE A 287 1.14 14.31 16.12
CA PHE A 287 0.75 15.31 15.13
C PHE A 287 -0.29 16.29 15.66
N GLU A 288 -0.90 16.01 16.82
CA GLU A 288 -1.75 16.97 17.54
C GLU A 288 -0.91 18.16 18.02
N PRO A 289 -1.34 19.41 17.75
CA PRO A 289 -0.58 20.60 18.18
C PRO A 289 -0.66 20.78 19.70
N ARG A 290 0.47 21.15 20.31
CA ARG A 290 0.58 21.43 21.76
C ARG A 290 1.13 22.84 21.99
N GLY A 291 0.60 23.81 21.25
CA GLY A 291 1.08 25.19 21.26
C GLY A 291 2.27 25.42 20.32
N ASP A 292 2.54 24.48 19.43
CA ASP A 292 3.65 24.46 18.48
C ASP A 292 3.19 24.40 17.01
N ASP A 293 1.93 24.76 16.74
CA ASP A 293 1.37 24.89 15.39
C ASP A 293 1.93 26.13 14.70
N LEU A 294 2.86 25.92 13.78
CA LEU A 294 3.65 27.00 13.16
C LEU A 294 2.81 27.89 12.21
N HIS A 295 1.78 27.32 11.58
CA HIS A 295 1.00 27.99 10.53
C HIS A 295 -0.52 27.96 10.80
N ASN A 296 -0.95 27.59 12.00
CA ASN A 296 -2.37 27.43 12.38
C ASN A 296 -3.15 26.47 11.47
N CYS A 297 -2.52 25.39 11.02
CA CYS A 297 -3.14 24.35 10.19
C CYS A 297 -3.74 23.18 11.00
N GLY A 298 -3.61 23.19 12.33
CA GLY A 298 -4.10 22.13 13.22
C GLY A 298 -3.13 20.96 13.38
N ILE A 299 -1.83 21.15 13.11
CA ILE A 299 -0.79 20.13 13.31
C ILE A 299 0.40 20.66 14.09
N SER A 300 1.10 19.75 14.76
CA SER A 300 2.28 20.04 15.55
C SER A 300 3.52 20.34 14.70
N LYS A 301 4.57 20.92 15.33
CA LYS A 301 5.86 21.16 14.68
C LYS A 301 6.47 19.88 14.07
N ILE A 302 6.38 18.73 14.75
CA ILE A 302 6.91 17.47 14.23
C ILE A 302 6.17 17.02 12.96
N ALA A 303 4.86 17.30 12.86
CA ALA A 303 4.08 17.01 11.66
C ALA A 303 4.50 17.91 10.48
N TYR A 304 4.88 19.17 10.70
CA TYR A 304 5.44 20.02 9.65
C TYR A 304 6.80 19.50 9.16
N HIS A 305 7.68 19.07 10.06
CA HIS A 305 8.96 18.47 9.68
C HIS A 305 8.75 17.17 8.86
N PHE A 306 7.82 16.32 9.29
CA PHE A 306 7.45 15.13 8.55
C PHE A 306 6.92 15.47 7.15
N THR A 307 6.01 16.45 7.06
CA THR A 307 5.46 16.96 5.79
C THR A 307 6.56 17.46 4.86
N ALA A 308 7.51 18.24 5.40
CA ALA A 308 8.65 18.75 4.64
C ALA A 308 9.51 17.64 4.04
N GLY A 309 9.77 16.57 4.80
CA GLY A 309 10.47 15.39 4.29
C GLY A 309 9.71 14.69 3.17
N VAL A 310 8.39 14.51 3.32
CA VAL A 310 7.56 13.91 2.27
C VAL A 310 7.53 14.76 1.00
N LEU A 311 7.46 16.08 1.11
CA LEU A 311 7.49 17.00 -0.04
C LEU A 311 8.86 17.00 -0.73
N LYS A 312 9.97 16.98 0.02
CA LYS A 312 11.34 16.91 -0.50
C LYS A 312 11.54 15.72 -1.44
N HIS A 313 10.95 14.58 -1.10
CA HIS A 313 11.03 13.33 -1.87
C HIS A 313 9.78 13.06 -2.72
N GLY A 314 8.87 14.04 -2.84
CA GLY A 314 7.55 13.87 -3.45
C GLY A 314 7.55 13.32 -4.86
N ALA A 315 8.50 13.74 -5.69
CA ALA A 315 8.64 13.24 -7.06
C ALA A 315 9.04 11.75 -7.09
N ALA A 316 10.01 11.35 -6.28
CA ALA A 316 10.43 9.95 -6.14
C ALA A 316 9.34 9.07 -5.53
N ILE A 317 8.67 9.57 -4.48
CA ILE A 317 7.53 8.89 -3.83
C ILE A 317 6.43 8.62 -4.87
N SER A 318 6.19 9.52 -5.82
CA SER A 318 5.15 9.37 -6.85
C SER A 318 5.35 8.12 -7.71
N ALA A 319 6.58 7.69 -8.00
CA ALA A 319 6.84 6.45 -8.73
C ALA A 319 6.30 5.19 -8.01
N VAL A 320 6.16 5.27 -6.68
CA VAL A 320 5.76 4.13 -5.83
C VAL A 320 4.26 4.18 -5.47
N ILE A 321 3.72 5.37 -5.22
CA ILE A 321 2.32 5.55 -4.80
C ILE A 321 1.36 5.83 -5.96
N ALA A 322 1.89 6.21 -7.12
CA ALA A 322 1.19 6.33 -8.40
C ALA A 322 1.94 5.49 -9.46
N PRO A 323 1.92 4.13 -9.32
CA PRO A 323 2.97 3.28 -9.86
C PRO A 323 2.79 2.86 -11.32
N THR A 324 1.75 3.30 -12.00
CA THR A 324 1.42 2.86 -13.37
C THR A 324 1.37 4.02 -14.35
N VAL A 325 1.50 3.74 -15.64
CA VAL A 325 1.30 4.76 -16.68
C VAL A 325 -0.11 5.36 -16.61
N ASN A 326 -1.08 4.60 -16.11
CA ASN A 326 -2.46 5.05 -15.95
C ASN A 326 -2.63 6.00 -14.76
N SER A 327 -1.82 5.88 -13.71
CA SER A 327 -1.83 6.73 -12.51
C SER A 327 -1.73 8.23 -12.86
N TYR A 328 -0.90 8.58 -13.82
CA TYR A 328 -0.65 9.97 -14.22
C TYR A 328 -1.79 10.57 -15.06
N LYS A 329 -2.71 9.75 -15.54
CA LYS A 329 -3.97 10.23 -16.15
C LYS A 329 -4.97 10.70 -15.07
N ARG A 330 -4.76 10.32 -13.80
CA ARG A 330 -5.51 10.83 -12.64
C ARG A 330 -4.94 12.17 -12.15
N LEU A 331 -3.61 12.33 -12.11
CA LEU A 331 -2.91 13.51 -11.55
C LEU A 331 -2.90 14.69 -12.52
N VAL A 332 -4.08 15.19 -12.88
CA VAL A 332 -4.28 16.25 -13.87
C VAL A 332 -5.21 17.33 -13.35
N ARG A 333 -5.02 18.59 -13.79
CA ARG A 333 -5.84 19.74 -13.38
C ARG A 333 -7.28 19.69 -13.91
N GLN A 334 -7.49 19.10 -15.09
CA GLN A 334 -8.75 19.15 -15.85
C GLN A 334 -9.01 17.79 -16.49
N GLY A 335 -10.24 17.57 -16.92
CA GLY A 335 -10.62 16.37 -17.67
C GLY A 335 -11.69 15.52 -16.99
N SER A 336 -12.30 16.02 -15.89
CA SER A 336 -13.49 15.38 -15.33
C SER A 336 -14.75 16.10 -15.77
N MET A 337 -15.79 15.35 -16.15
CA MET A 337 -17.10 15.90 -16.52
C MET A 337 -17.81 16.53 -15.32
N SER A 338 -17.47 16.20 -14.09
CA SER A 338 -18.00 16.83 -12.88
C SER A 338 -17.47 18.25 -12.67
N GLY A 339 -16.40 18.63 -13.40
CA GLY A 339 -15.75 19.94 -13.36
C GLY A 339 -14.53 20.03 -12.44
N SER A 340 -14.21 18.97 -11.70
CA SER A 340 -12.98 18.89 -10.90
C SER A 340 -12.40 17.48 -10.99
N THR A 341 -11.07 17.37 -10.97
CA THR A 341 -10.39 16.07 -10.93
C THR A 341 -10.14 15.59 -9.52
N TRP A 342 -10.25 16.48 -8.54
CA TRP A 342 -9.99 16.25 -7.11
C TRP A 342 -8.60 15.68 -6.79
N ALA A 343 -7.73 15.55 -7.81
CA ALA A 343 -6.39 14.97 -7.70
C ALA A 343 -5.33 16.07 -7.56
N PRO A 344 -4.28 15.86 -6.74
CA PRO A 344 -3.19 16.81 -6.62
C PRO A 344 -2.34 16.85 -7.89
N VAL A 345 -1.76 18.02 -8.16
CA VAL A 345 -0.78 18.23 -9.24
C VAL A 345 0.48 18.94 -8.75
N PHE A 346 0.47 19.45 -7.52
CA PHE A 346 1.54 20.28 -6.95
C PHE A 346 2.13 19.66 -5.70
N MET A 347 3.46 19.69 -5.60
CA MET A 347 4.21 19.28 -4.42
C MET A 347 4.20 20.40 -3.36
N CYS A 348 3.05 20.57 -2.73
CA CYS A 348 2.84 21.53 -1.66
C CYS A 348 1.81 21.00 -0.65
N TYR A 349 1.56 21.75 0.42
CA TYR A 349 0.60 21.38 1.45
C TYR A 349 -0.32 22.55 1.82
N GLY A 350 -1.45 22.24 2.43
CA GLY A 350 -2.36 23.27 2.95
C GLY A 350 -3.56 22.68 3.69
N SER A 351 -4.20 23.52 4.52
CA SER A 351 -5.39 23.13 5.26
C SER A 351 -6.57 22.94 4.33
N ASN A 352 -7.18 21.76 4.41
CA ASN A 352 -8.40 21.37 3.70
C ASN A 352 -8.38 21.56 2.17
N ASN A 353 -7.19 21.64 1.57
CA ASN A 353 -7.00 21.90 0.14
C ASN A 353 -6.69 20.60 -0.62
N ARG A 354 -7.65 20.14 -1.44
CA ARG A 354 -7.56 18.89 -2.22
C ARG A 354 -6.70 19.02 -3.49
N THR A 355 -6.22 20.22 -3.84
CA THR A 355 -5.34 20.44 -5.01
C THR A 355 -3.86 20.22 -4.68
N ASN A 356 -3.52 20.09 -3.41
CA ASN A 356 -2.16 19.89 -2.90
C ASN A 356 -1.84 18.41 -2.75
N MET A 357 -0.56 18.05 -2.89
CA MET A 357 -0.08 16.69 -2.60
C MET A 357 -0.39 16.28 -1.16
N ILE A 358 -0.13 17.19 -0.21
CA ILE A 358 -0.44 16.98 1.21
C ILE A 358 -1.56 17.91 1.65
N ARG A 359 -2.67 17.32 2.07
CA ARG A 359 -3.78 18.03 2.69
C ARG A 359 -3.72 17.84 4.21
N ILE A 360 -3.97 18.91 4.95
CA ILE A 360 -4.21 18.82 6.39
C ILE A 360 -5.74 18.89 6.56
N PRO A 361 -6.41 17.80 6.97
CA PRO A 361 -7.85 17.81 7.19
C PRO A 361 -8.28 18.77 8.30
N GLY A 362 -9.49 19.33 8.20
CA GLY A 362 -9.95 20.39 9.12
C GLY A 362 -10.02 20.01 10.61
N MET A 363 -10.04 18.71 10.93
CA MET A 363 -9.93 18.22 12.30
C MET A 363 -8.51 18.29 12.88
N GLY A 364 -7.48 18.49 12.02
CA GLY A 364 -6.07 18.46 12.43
C GLY A 364 -5.57 17.09 12.89
N GLY A 365 -4.41 17.07 13.54
CA GLY A 365 -3.81 15.89 14.16
C GLY A 365 -3.35 14.79 13.19
N ARG A 366 -3.48 15.01 11.88
CA ARG A 366 -3.02 14.11 10.81
C ARG A 366 -2.73 14.90 9.54
N ILE A 367 -1.98 14.27 8.64
CA ILE A 367 -1.77 14.74 7.27
C ILE A 367 -2.27 13.67 6.28
N GLU A 368 -2.74 14.09 5.13
CA GLU A 368 -3.29 13.23 4.08
C GLU A 368 -2.45 13.39 2.81
N CYS A 369 -1.78 12.32 2.36
CA CYS A 369 -1.13 12.28 1.06
C CYS A 369 -2.14 11.85 0.00
N ARG A 370 -2.50 12.78 -0.89
CA ARG A 370 -3.53 12.59 -1.90
C ARG A 370 -3.00 12.10 -3.25
N ALA A 371 -1.66 12.07 -3.42
CA ALA A 371 -1.06 11.60 -4.66
C ALA A 371 -1.16 10.08 -4.85
N ALA A 372 -1.29 9.31 -3.76
CA ALA A 372 -1.45 7.88 -3.83
C ALA A 372 -2.73 7.46 -4.55
N ASP A 373 -2.65 6.43 -5.38
CA ASP A 373 -3.80 5.78 -5.99
C ASP A 373 -3.95 4.32 -5.54
N ILE A 374 -5.12 3.77 -5.82
CA ILE A 374 -5.53 2.46 -5.32
C ILE A 374 -4.74 1.29 -5.94
N ALA A 375 -3.94 1.51 -7.00
CA ALA A 375 -3.08 0.49 -7.59
C ALA A 375 -1.71 0.38 -6.91
N CYS A 376 -1.38 1.25 -5.95
CA CYS A 376 -0.06 1.25 -5.31
C CYS A 376 0.22 -0.03 -4.51
N ASN A 377 1.50 -0.38 -4.38
CA ASN A 377 1.94 -1.35 -3.38
C ASN A 377 1.99 -0.65 -2.01
N PRO A 378 1.07 -0.98 -1.08
CA PRO A 378 0.95 -0.23 0.17
C PRO A 378 2.17 -0.38 1.09
N TYR A 379 2.91 -1.48 0.99
CA TYR A 379 4.11 -1.66 1.80
C TYR A 379 5.24 -0.75 1.32
N LEU A 380 5.49 -0.69 0.01
CA LEU A 380 6.54 0.14 -0.57
C LEU A 380 6.21 1.63 -0.42
N GLY A 381 4.95 2.01 -0.69
CA GLY A 381 4.47 3.38 -0.51
C GLY A 381 4.62 3.86 0.93
N SER A 382 4.14 3.07 1.90
CA SER A 382 4.26 3.39 3.32
C SER A 382 5.71 3.45 3.79
N ALA A 383 6.57 2.56 3.30
CA ALA A 383 7.98 2.54 3.67
C ALA A 383 8.72 3.81 3.22
N LEU A 384 8.54 4.22 1.96
CA LEU A 384 9.23 5.39 1.42
C LEU A 384 8.70 6.70 2.03
N ILE A 385 7.38 6.83 2.19
CA ILE A 385 6.77 7.99 2.86
C ILE A 385 7.26 8.10 4.31
N LEU A 386 7.27 7.00 5.05
CA LEU A 386 7.74 6.99 6.44
C LEU A 386 9.21 7.42 6.52
N ALA A 387 10.08 6.85 5.70
CA ALA A 387 11.50 7.18 5.67
C ALA A 387 11.72 8.66 5.36
N ALA A 388 11.02 9.21 4.36
CA ALA A 388 11.05 10.62 3.99
C ALA A 388 10.61 11.54 5.16
N GLY A 389 9.50 11.19 5.80
CA GLY A 389 9.01 11.94 6.96
C GLY A 389 9.97 11.89 8.15
N LEU A 390 10.59 10.73 8.43
CA LEU A 390 11.60 10.59 9.49
C LEU A 390 12.88 11.38 9.18
N GLU A 391 13.28 11.45 7.91
CA GLU A 391 14.39 12.32 7.47
C GLU A 391 14.05 13.79 7.76
N GLY A 392 12.83 14.22 7.37
CA GLY A 392 12.37 15.58 7.65
C GLY A 392 12.41 15.95 9.14
N ILE A 393 12.05 15.01 10.02
CA ILE A 393 12.13 15.19 11.47
C ILE A 393 13.59 15.25 11.94
N ARG A 394 14.45 14.35 11.50
CA ARG A 394 15.87 14.31 11.88
C ARG A 394 16.62 15.57 11.49
N GLU A 395 16.34 16.08 10.29
CA GLU A 395 16.99 17.28 9.75
C GLU A 395 16.30 18.57 10.16
N GLY A 396 15.11 18.49 10.76
CA GLY A 396 14.32 19.66 11.13
C GLY A 396 13.90 20.51 9.94
N LEU A 397 13.54 19.84 8.82
CA LEU A 397 13.20 20.50 7.56
C LEU A 397 11.99 21.42 7.72
N ASP A 398 11.98 22.52 6.95
CA ASP A 398 10.87 23.46 6.87
C ASP A 398 9.98 23.12 5.66
N ALA A 399 8.68 22.95 5.92
CA ALA A 399 7.71 22.70 4.85
C ALA A 399 7.33 23.96 4.05
N GLY A 400 7.82 25.13 4.45
CA GLY A 400 7.44 26.41 3.87
C GLY A 400 6.03 26.86 4.26
N ALA A 401 5.50 27.84 3.55
CA ALA A 401 4.15 28.35 3.77
C ALA A 401 3.08 27.40 3.24
N PRO A 402 1.94 27.23 3.93
CA PRO A 402 0.82 26.44 3.43
C PRO A 402 0.06 27.17 2.31
N HIS A 403 -0.49 26.41 1.36
CA HIS A 403 -1.31 26.91 0.26
C HIS A 403 -2.78 26.51 0.46
N HIS A 404 -3.62 27.50 0.75
CA HIS A 404 -5.04 27.29 1.07
C HIS A 404 -5.97 27.54 -0.13
N GLU A 405 -5.48 28.22 -1.16
CA GLU A 405 -6.22 28.61 -2.35
C GLU A 405 -6.38 27.41 -3.30
N ASN A 406 -7.38 27.51 -4.18
CA ASN A 406 -7.52 26.55 -5.28
C ASN A 406 -6.35 26.71 -6.27
N MET A 407 -5.34 25.86 -6.15
CA MET A 407 -4.12 25.91 -6.94
C MET A 407 -4.35 25.67 -8.43
N TYR A 408 -5.47 25.07 -8.82
CA TYR A 408 -5.80 24.89 -10.25
C TYR A 408 -6.02 26.22 -10.98
N ASN A 409 -6.33 27.31 -10.27
CA ASN A 409 -6.56 28.64 -10.83
C ASN A 409 -5.26 29.39 -11.15
N TYR A 410 -4.11 28.92 -10.64
CA TYR A 410 -2.82 29.58 -10.86
C TYR A 410 -2.23 29.20 -12.22
N SER A 411 -1.65 30.18 -12.90
CA SER A 411 -0.83 29.96 -14.09
C SER A 411 0.51 29.30 -13.71
N ASP A 412 1.17 28.70 -14.70
CA ASP A 412 2.47 28.06 -14.49
C ASP A 412 3.54 29.07 -14.03
N ALA A 413 3.42 30.35 -14.44
CA ALA A 413 4.32 31.42 -14.00
C ALA A 413 4.11 31.75 -12.51
N GLU A 414 2.86 31.84 -12.04
CA GLU A 414 2.55 32.10 -10.64
C GLU A 414 2.96 30.94 -9.72
N ILE A 415 2.83 29.68 -10.18
CA ILE A 415 3.31 28.51 -9.47
C ILE A 415 4.84 28.54 -9.35
N ALA A 416 5.55 28.84 -10.44
CA ALA A 416 7.01 28.95 -10.43
C ALA A 416 7.51 30.10 -9.54
N GLU A 417 6.82 31.24 -9.52
CA GLU A 417 7.15 32.40 -8.68
C GLU A 417 7.05 32.05 -7.18
N GLN A 418 6.14 31.14 -6.82
CA GLN A 418 5.99 30.64 -5.45
C GLN A 418 6.97 29.53 -5.09
N GLY A 419 7.82 29.10 -6.04
CA GLY A 419 8.78 28.02 -5.84
C GLY A 419 8.13 26.64 -5.67
N ILE A 420 6.90 26.46 -6.17
CA ILE A 420 6.17 25.20 -6.09
C ILE A 420 6.51 24.35 -7.32
N GLU A 421 6.84 23.09 -7.06
CA GLU A 421 7.09 22.12 -8.11
C GLU A 421 5.83 21.30 -8.43
N TYR A 422 5.77 20.81 -9.67
CA TYR A 422 4.75 19.87 -10.08
C TYR A 422 5.09 18.45 -9.64
N LEU A 423 4.07 17.68 -9.33
CA LEU A 423 4.19 16.22 -9.35
C LEU A 423 4.63 15.77 -10.75
N PRO A 424 5.35 14.65 -10.89
CA PRO A 424 5.67 14.07 -12.19
C PRO A 424 4.42 13.93 -13.06
N ARG A 425 4.56 14.20 -14.35
CA ARG A 425 3.44 14.21 -15.31
C ARG A 425 3.21 12.86 -15.98
N ASN A 426 4.17 11.97 -15.85
CA ASN A 426 4.12 10.62 -16.39
C ASN A 426 5.04 9.69 -15.57
N LEU A 427 4.90 8.38 -15.81
CA LEU A 427 5.68 7.37 -15.11
C LEU A 427 7.20 7.52 -15.37
N GLY A 428 7.59 7.93 -16.58
CA GLY A 428 9.01 8.13 -16.91
C GLY A 428 9.66 9.17 -16.02
N GLU A 429 9.06 10.38 -15.90
CA GLU A 429 9.56 11.45 -15.02
C GLU A 429 9.63 11.00 -13.55
N ALA A 430 8.64 10.23 -13.08
CA ALA A 430 8.61 9.75 -11.71
C ALA A 430 9.72 8.73 -11.44
N VAL A 431 9.94 7.81 -12.38
CA VAL A 431 11.00 6.79 -12.26
C VAL A 431 12.40 7.42 -12.35
N GLU A 432 12.59 8.43 -13.20
CA GLU A 432 13.83 9.21 -13.23
C GLU A 432 14.11 9.90 -11.90
N ALA A 433 13.08 10.51 -11.30
CA ALA A 433 13.18 11.12 -9.97
C ALA A 433 13.49 10.08 -8.88
N PHE A 434 12.84 8.91 -8.93
CA PHE A 434 13.11 7.81 -8.01
C PHE A 434 14.53 7.27 -8.13
N GLU A 435 15.01 7.07 -9.36
CA GLU A 435 16.38 6.60 -9.62
C GLU A 435 17.46 7.58 -9.13
N ALA A 436 17.18 8.88 -9.19
CA ALA A 436 18.08 9.93 -8.72
C ALA A 436 18.02 10.15 -7.20
N ASP A 437 17.05 9.60 -6.50
CA ASP A 437 16.81 9.85 -5.07
C ASP A 437 17.61 8.88 -4.18
N PRO A 438 18.58 9.37 -3.38
CA PRO A 438 19.40 8.52 -2.53
C PRO A 438 18.58 7.83 -1.42
N LEU A 439 17.52 8.47 -0.91
CA LEU A 439 16.64 7.88 0.10
C LEU A 439 15.87 6.70 -0.47
N ALA A 440 15.35 6.81 -1.70
CA ALA A 440 14.67 5.69 -2.37
C ALA A 440 15.59 4.47 -2.46
N LYS A 441 16.86 4.67 -2.83
CA LYS A 441 17.85 3.59 -2.87
C LYS A 441 18.14 2.99 -1.49
N GLU A 442 18.29 3.82 -0.46
CA GLU A 442 18.48 3.36 0.93
C GLU A 442 17.31 2.52 1.43
N VAL A 443 16.09 2.97 1.19
CA VAL A 443 14.86 2.32 1.66
C VAL A 443 14.64 0.99 0.98
N PHE A 444 14.82 0.92 -0.34
CA PHE A 444 14.54 -0.29 -1.13
C PHE A 444 15.67 -1.33 -1.01
N GLY A 445 16.92 -0.90 -0.79
CA GLY A 445 18.10 -1.74 -0.93
C GLY A 445 18.49 -1.95 -2.39
N ASP A 446 19.74 -2.33 -2.65
CA ASP A 446 20.29 -2.37 -4.01
C ASP A 446 19.49 -3.29 -4.96
N ALA A 447 19.10 -4.47 -4.48
CA ALA A 447 18.42 -5.47 -5.31
C ALA A 447 17.02 -5.01 -5.71
N MET A 448 16.18 -4.61 -4.74
CA MET A 448 14.81 -4.16 -5.01
C MET A 448 14.79 -2.83 -5.77
N PHE A 449 15.71 -1.91 -5.44
CA PHE A 449 15.81 -0.63 -6.13
C PHE A 449 16.11 -0.82 -7.63
N SER A 450 17.11 -1.62 -7.98
CA SER A 450 17.47 -1.88 -9.38
C SER A 450 16.33 -2.57 -10.14
N SER A 451 15.72 -3.58 -9.54
CA SER A 451 14.59 -4.30 -10.13
C SER A 451 13.35 -3.42 -10.33
N PHE A 452 13.05 -2.54 -9.36
CA PHE A 452 11.95 -1.58 -9.47
C PHE A 452 12.17 -0.59 -10.62
N VAL A 453 13.37 0.00 -10.70
CA VAL A 453 13.72 0.95 -11.76
C VAL A 453 13.65 0.29 -13.13
N GLU A 454 14.24 -0.90 -13.29
CA GLU A 454 14.23 -1.64 -14.55
C GLU A 454 12.81 -1.97 -14.99
N TYR A 455 12.00 -2.52 -14.09
CA TYR A 455 10.62 -2.88 -14.38
C TYR A 455 9.78 -1.67 -14.81
N LYS A 456 9.87 -0.57 -14.05
CA LYS A 456 9.08 0.64 -14.31
C LYS A 456 9.53 1.41 -15.56
N LYS A 457 10.81 1.41 -15.87
CA LYS A 457 11.32 1.91 -17.17
C LYS A 457 10.78 1.08 -18.33
N GLY A 458 10.79 -0.26 -18.21
CA GLY A 458 10.24 -1.15 -19.22
C GLY A 458 8.73 -0.95 -19.43
N GLU A 459 7.95 -0.74 -18.35
CA GLU A 459 6.51 -0.39 -18.44
C GLU A 459 6.31 0.92 -19.20
N TRP A 460 7.09 1.96 -18.86
CA TRP A 460 7.02 3.26 -19.53
C TRP A 460 7.39 3.18 -21.01
N GLU A 461 8.49 2.52 -21.36
CA GLU A 461 8.94 2.34 -22.75
C GLU A 461 7.91 1.56 -23.57
N SER A 462 7.35 0.49 -23.01
CA SER A 462 6.31 -0.30 -23.65
C SER A 462 5.07 0.53 -23.96
N TYR A 463 4.63 1.36 -23.00
CA TYR A 463 3.50 2.27 -23.19
C TYR A 463 3.81 3.36 -24.22
N GLN A 464 4.98 3.97 -24.16
CA GLN A 464 5.39 5.05 -25.07
C GLN A 464 5.50 4.57 -26.52
N ASN A 465 5.90 3.32 -26.74
CA ASN A 465 6.01 2.71 -28.06
C ASN A 465 4.66 2.21 -28.61
N HIS A 466 3.62 2.17 -27.75
CA HIS A 466 2.29 1.71 -28.17
C HIS A 466 1.57 2.80 -28.98
N VAL A 467 1.16 2.45 -30.21
CA VAL A 467 0.34 3.34 -31.05
C VAL A 467 -1.12 3.16 -30.69
N SER A 468 -1.70 4.20 -30.08
CA SER A 468 -3.09 4.18 -29.61
C SER A 468 -4.11 4.40 -30.75
N SER A 469 -5.35 3.94 -30.55
CA SER A 469 -6.45 4.24 -31.49
C SER A 469 -6.66 5.75 -31.68
N TRP A 470 -6.48 6.55 -30.61
CA TRP A 470 -6.56 8.01 -30.68
C TRP A 470 -5.54 8.61 -31.64
N GLU A 471 -4.29 8.10 -31.67
CA GLU A 471 -3.26 8.54 -32.61
C GLU A 471 -3.61 8.12 -34.05
N VAL A 472 -4.07 6.90 -34.23
CA VAL A 472 -4.50 6.39 -35.52
C VAL A 472 -5.67 7.20 -36.08
N ASP A 473 -6.70 7.44 -35.27
CA ASP A 473 -7.88 8.21 -35.65
C ASP A 473 -7.53 9.66 -36.01
N ARG A 474 -6.58 10.24 -35.30
CA ARG A 474 -6.19 11.65 -35.46
C ARG A 474 -5.20 11.85 -36.62
N TYR A 475 -4.20 10.97 -36.77
CA TYR A 475 -3.06 11.27 -37.63
C TYR A 475 -3.00 10.44 -38.91
N LEU A 476 -3.60 9.23 -38.97
CA LEU A 476 -3.43 8.29 -40.08
C LEU A 476 -3.80 8.89 -41.45
N LYS A 477 -4.79 9.77 -41.49
CA LYS A 477 -5.28 10.42 -42.73
C LYS A 477 -5.02 11.92 -42.76
N MET A 478 -4.29 12.46 -41.79
CA MET A 478 -4.01 13.89 -41.67
C MET A 478 -2.79 14.28 -42.51
N PHE A 479 -1.85 13.36 -42.69
CA PHE A 479 -0.62 13.57 -43.44
C PHE A 479 -0.51 12.67 -44.66
#